data_dcb454d58ac38aeb1c6141d2a6cf16f7
#
_entry.id   dcb454d58ac38aeb1c6141d2a6cf16f7
#
_cell.length_a   1.000
_cell.length_b   1.000
_cell.length_c   1.000
_cell.angle_alpha   90.00
_cell.angle_beta   90.00
_cell.angle_gamma   90.00
#
_symmetry.space_group_name_H-M   'P 1'
#
loop_
_entity.id
_entity.type
_entity.pdbx_description
1 polymer ?
#
loop_
_entity_poly.entity_id
_entity_poly.type
_entity_poly.pdbx_seq_one_letter_code
_entity_poly.pdbx_strand_id
1 'polypeptide(L)'
;MILGRLLDIPVYDKELIAQAAQDSGFSKELFENMDEKKNFFSILSVGVDNFVNDNGLFKIQSETIMNIADKGPAIIVGRCSDYILRDQGNTVDIFISAPVEDRVTRTMVKEKLSRAEAEVLVCKKDRQRESYYNYYTFGNWGCASNYDLCIDSSILGIEGTANLLEGYIRKVQDQKEGR
;
A
#
# COMPACT_ATOMS: atom_id res chain seq x y z
N MET A 1 -9.18 -8.95 -1.18
CA MET A 1 -9.42 -8.03 -2.31
C MET A 1 -9.63 -8.83 -3.59
N ILE A 2 -10.30 -8.26 -4.62
CA ILE A 2 -10.68 -9.00 -5.83
C ILE A 2 -9.44 -9.54 -6.56
N LEU A 3 -8.44 -8.70 -6.83
CA LEU A 3 -7.23 -9.09 -7.54
C LEU A 3 -6.47 -10.26 -6.87
N GLY A 4 -6.37 -10.27 -5.53
CA GLY A 4 -5.73 -11.39 -4.81
C GLY A 4 -6.44 -12.73 -5.03
N ARG A 5 -7.79 -12.70 -5.13
CA ARG A 5 -8.57 -13.91 -5.47
C ARG A 5 -8.37 -14.34 -6.92
N LEU A 6 -8.28 -13.39 -7.86
CA LEU A 6 -8.06 -13.69 -9.28
C LEU A 6 -6.68 -14.31 -9.53
N LEU A 7 -5.67 -13.86 -8.82
CA LEU A 7 -4.28 -14.34 -8.93
C LEU A 7 -3.97 -15.50 -7.98
N ASP A 8 -4.87 -15.82 -7.04
CA ASP A 8 -4.68 -16.81 -5.96
C ASP A 8 -3.42 -16.53 -5.12
N ILE A 9 -3.19 -15.26 -4.78
CA ILE A 9 -2.07 -14.83 -3.96
C ILE A 9 -2.52 -13.97 -2.78
N PRO A 10 -1.78 -13.99 -1.65
CA PRO A 10 -2.11 -13.20 -0.48
C PRO A 10 -2.02 -11.70 -0.75
N VAL A 11 -2.81 -10.93 -0.03
CA VAL A 11 -2.84 -9.47 -0.12
C VAL A 11 -2.51 -8.89 1.24
N TYR A 12 -1.51 -8.02 1.29
CA TYR A 12 -1.07 -7.34 2.49
C TYR A 12 -1.37 -5.84 2.39
N ASP A 13 -2.33 -5.40 3.16
CA ASP A 13 -2.57 -3.98 3.42
C ASP A 13 -1.82 -3.51 4.68
N LYS A 14 -2.04 -2.25 5.06
CA LYS A 14 -1.34 -1.65 6.22
C LYS A 14 -1.55 -2.43 7.52
N GLU A 15 -2.74 -3.03 7.72
CA GLU A 15 -3.08 -3.76 8.94
C GLU A 15 -2.42 -5.14 8.96
N LEU A 16 -2.42 -5.84 7.84
CA LEU A 16 -1.75 -7.12 7.70
C LEU A 16 -0.22 -7.01 7.72
N ILE A 17 0.35 -5.92 7.18
CA ILE A 17 1.79 -5.63 7.34
C ILE A 17 2.14 -5.39 8.81
N ALA A 18 1.29 -4.65 9.54
CA ALA A 18 1.48 -4.42 10.97
C ALA A 18 1.42 -5.73 11.77
N GLN A 19 0.46 -6.60 11.47
CA GLN A 19 0.35 -7.92 12.09
C GLN A 19 1.57 -8.80 11.78
N ALA A 20 2.00 -8.85 10.53
CA ALA A 20 3.19 -9.61 10.14
C ALA A 20 4.46 -9.12 10.84
N ALA A 21 4.59 -7.80 11.07
CA ALA A 21 5.69 -7.23 11.84
C ALA A 21 5.68 -7.70 13.30
N GLN A 22 4.52 -7.78 13.93
CA GLN A 22 4.38 -8.30 15.30
C GLN A 22 4.71 -9.78 15.39
N ASP A 23 4.20 -10.59 14.44
CA ASP A 23 4.34 -12.03 14.43
C ASP A 23 5.79 -12.47 14.16
N SER A 24 6.55 -11.67 13.42
CA SER A 24 7.95 -11.95 13.08
C SER A 24 8.94 -11.74 14.23
N GLY A 25 8.51 -11.10 15.32
CA GLY A 25 9.37 -10.79 16.46
C GLY A 25 10.37 -9.63 16.23
N PHE A 26 10.44 -9.05 15.03
CA PHE A 26 11.26 -7.87 14.73
C PHE A 26 10.93 -6.68 15.62
N SER A 27 9.70 -6.65 16.11
CA SER A 27 9.25 -5.62 17.03
C SER A 27 9.88 -5.73 18.43
N LYS A 28 10.36 -6.90 18.87
CA LYS A 28 10.81 -7.08 20.28
C LYS A 28 12.03 -6.25 20.62
N GLU A 29 13.05 -6.22 19.77
CA GLU A 29 14.30 -5.51 20.05
C GLU A 29 14.15 -3.98 19.99
N LEU A 30 13.22 -3.49 19.16
CA LEU A 30 12.94 -2.03 19.07
C LEU A 30 11.92 -1.58 20.11
N PHE A 31 11.06 -2.50 20.60
CA PHE A 31 10.08 -2.22 21.66
C PHE A 31 10.63 -2.27 23.08
N GLU A 32 11.75 -2.92 23.32
CA GLU A 32 12.41 -2.87 24.62
C GLU A 32 12.81 -1.44 25.00
N ASN A 33 12.87 -0.55 24.01
CA ASN A 33 13.16 0.88 24.19
C ASN A 33 11.92 1.81 24.08
N MET A 34 10.72 1.28 23.86
CA MET A 34 9.48 2.05 23.76
C MET A 34 8.43 1.51 24.72
N ASP A 35 8.07 2.33 25.70
CA ASP A 35 7.26 1.96 26.89
C ASP A 35 5.79 1.54 26.64
N GLU A 36 5.30 1.36 25.40
CA GLU A 36 3.88 1.08 25.16
C GLU A 36 3.60 0.13 23.98
N LYS A 37 3.52 -1.17 24.28
CA LYS A 37 3.05 -2.23 23.33
C LYS A 37 1.65 -1.99 22.73
N LYS A 38 0.79 -1.20 23.37
CA LYS A 38 -0.57 -0.91 22.89
C LYS A 38 -0.62 0.16 21.80
N ASN A 39 0.35 1.05 21.75
CA ASN A 39 0.37 2.14 20.77
C ASN A 39 0.92 1.74 19.41
N PHE A 40 1.73 0.70 19.32
CA PHE A 40 2.37 0.30 18.07
C PHE A 40 1.38 -0.16 16.98
N PHE A 41 0.45 -1.05 17.32
CA PHE A 41 -0.58 -1.48 16.38
C PHE A 41 -1.46 -0.30 15.97
N SER A 42 -1.78 0.58 16.91
CA SER A 42 -2.48 1.83 16.64
C SER A 42 -1.66 2.75 15.72
N ILE A 43 -0.37 2.88 15.93
CA ILE A 43 0.54 3.73 15.16
C ILE A 43 0.70 3.16 13.73
N LEU A 44 0.93 1.87 13.58
CA LEU A 44 1.05 1.21 12.28
C LEU A 44 -0.28 1.16 11.51
N SER A 45 -1.41 0.94 12.20
CA SER A 45 -2.72 0.79 11.58
C SER A 45 -3.47 2.09 11.38
N VAL A 46 -3.38 3.04 12.33
CA VAL A 46 -4.17 4.28 12.31
C VAL A 46 -3.59 5.35 11.37
N GLY A 47 -2.38 5.15 10.85
CA GLY A 47 -1.77 6.11 9.89
C GLY A 47 -1.37 7.43 10.56
N VAL A 48 -0.24 7.74 10.31
CA VAL A 48 0.74 8.77 10.55
C VAL A 48 0.23 10.22 10.69
N ASP A 49 -0.77 10.50 11.48
CA ASP A 49 -1.12 11.89 11.73
C ASP A 49 -0.04 12.63 12.55
N ASN A 50 0.84 11.89 13.26
CA ASN A 50 1.90 12.48 14.11
C ASN A 50 3.29 11.82 13.98
N PHE A 51 3.50 10.83 13.10
CA PHE A 51 4.73 10.04 13.04
C PHE A 51 5.40 10.01 11.65
N VAL A 52 5.29 11.09 10.89
CA VAL A 52 5.93 11.19 9.55
C VAL A 52 7.45 11.00 9.62
N ASN A 53 8.06 11.11 10.80
CA ASN A 53 9.52 11.10 10.97
C ASN A 53 10.05 9.95 11.84
N ASP A 54 9.31 8.86 12.02
CA ASP A 54 9.80 7.71 12.79
C ASP A 54 10.54 6.72 11.88
N ASN A 55 11.85 6.94 11.73
CA ASN A 55 12.72 6.08 10.94
C ASN A 55 12.78 4.63 11.45
N GLY A 56 12.58 4.41 12.75
CA GLY A 56 12.52 3.07 13.35
C GLY A 56 11.31 2.29 12.85
N LEU A 57 10.15 2.93 12.82
CA LEU A 57 8.91 2.34 12.32
C LEU A 57 8.98 2.02 10.82
N PHE A 58 9.54 2.93 10.02
CA PHE A 58 9.74 2.68 8.59
C PHE A 58 10.69 1.52 8.34
N LYS A 59 11.75 1.38 9.14
CA LYS A 59 12.69 0.25 9.05
C LYS A 59 12.01 -1.09 9.30
N ILE A 60 11.23 -1.21 10.40
CA ILE A 60 10.47 -2.43 10.71
C ILE A 60 9.52 -2.78 9.56
N GLN A 61 8.80 -1.79 9.06
CA GLN A 61 7.87 -1.98 7.95
C GLN A 61 8.60 -2.43 6.68
N SER A 62 9.76 -1.85 6.37
CA SER A 62 10.57 -2.23 5.20
C SER A 62 11.07 -3.66 5.31
N GLU A 63 11.63 -4.05 6.45
CA GLU A 63 12.07 -5.41 6.72
C GLU A 63 10.91 -6.42 6.64
N THR A 64 9.73 -6.04 7.13
CA THR A 64 8.53 -6.88 7.04
C THR A 64 8.10 -7.07 5.59
N ILE A 65 8.10 -6.00 4.78
CA ILE A 65 7.74 -6.05 3.36
C ILE A 65 8.73 -6.92 2.58
N MET A 66 10.02 -6.78 2.80
CA MET A 66 11.04 -7.64 2.20
C MET A 66 10.82 -9.11 2.56
N ASN A 67 10.60 -9.41 3.84
CA ASN A 67 10.31 -10.77 4.29
C ASN A 67 9.01 -11.36 3.72
N ILE A 68 8.00 -10.54 3.45
CA ILE A 68 6.78 -10.99 2.75
C ILE A 68 7.12 -11.36 1.31
N ALA A 69 7.88 -10.52 0.61
CA ALA A 69 8.27 -10.75 -0.78
C ALA A 69 9.17 -12.00 -0.94
N ASP A 70 10.07 -12.24 0.02
CA ASP A 70 10.96 -13.41 0.02
C ASP A 70 10.22 -14.75 0.25
N LYS A 71 9.04 -14.71 0.89
CA LYS A 71 8.24 -15.92 1.14
C LYS A 71 7.46 -16.38 -0.09
N GLY A 72 7.27 -15.55 -1.08
CA GLY A 72 6.57 -15.88 -2.31
C GLY A 72 5.73 -14.74 -2.88
N PRO A 73 4.95 -15.03 -3.93
CA PRO A 73 4.10 -14.01 -4.58
C PRO A 73 3.11 -13.38 -3.62
N ALA A 74 3.01 -12.05 -3.66
CA ALA A 74 2.10 -11.30 -2.80
C ALA A 74 1.66 -9.99 -3.46
N ILE A 75 0.49 -9.49 -3.11
CA ILE A 75 0.07 -8.11 -3.39
C ILE A 75 0.29 -7.27 -2.15
N ILE A 76 1.11 -6.25 -2.25
CA ILE A 76 1.39 -5.32 -1.16
C ILE A 76 0.75 -3.97 -1.49
N VAL A 77 -0.02 -3.41 -0.56
CA VAL A 77 -0.80 -2.19 -0.80
C VAL A 77 -0.19 -0.99 -0.11
N GLY A 78 0.47 -0.15 -0.88
CA GLY A 78 1.09 1.11 -0.44
C GLY A 78 2.34 0.91 0.41
N ARG A 79 2.56 1.80 1.41
CA ARG A 79 3.71 1.74 2.34
C ARG A 79 5.08 1.85 1.67
N CYS A 80 5.13 2.53 0.52
CA CYS A 80 6.35 2.66 -0.28
C CYS A 80 6.92 1.30 -0.71
N SER A 81 6.07 0.27 -0.89
CA SER A 81 6.53 -1.06 -1.26
C SER A 81 7.24 -1.08 -2.62
N ASP A 82 6.81 -0.27 -3.57
CA ASP A 82 7.49 0.00 -4.83
C ASP A 82 8.95 0.45 -4.62
N TYR A 83 9.17 1.40 -3.72
CA TYR A 83 10.50 1.89 -3.39
C TYR A 83 11.33 0.86 -2.58
N ILE A 84 10.71 0.17 -1.63
CA ILE A 84 11.38 -0.83 -0.78
C ILE A 84 11.84 -2.02 -1.61
N LEU A 85 11.04 -2.47 -2.58
CA LEU A 85 11.30 -3.65 -3.41
C LEU A 85 11.94 -3.34 -4.77
N ARG A 86 12.29 -2.09 -5.05
CA ARG A 86 12.82 -1.64 -6.37
C ARG A 86 14.00 -2.45 -6.90
N ASP A 87 14.82 -3.01 -6.02
CA ASP A 87 16.00 -3.78 -6.39
C ASP A 87 15.72 -5.29 -6.56
N GLN A 88 14.47 -5.74 -6.33
CA GLN A 88 14.08 -7.17 -6.39
C GLN A 88 13.92 -7.68 -7.85
N GLY A 89 13.67 -6.82 -8.81
CA GLY A 89 13.59 -7.15 -10.25
C GLY A 89 12.37 -7.99 -10.68
N ASN A 90 11.58 -8.50 -9.72
CA ASN A 90 10.39 -9.34 -9.96
C ASN A 90 9.08 -8.68 -9.50
N THR A 91 9.07 -7.40 -9.27
CA THR A 91 7.89 -6.60 -8.92
C THR A 91 7.14 -6.10 -10.16
N VAL A 92 5.89 -5.76 -9.96
CA VAL A 92 5.05 -5.00 -10.89
C VAL A 92 4.40 -3.89 -10.10
N ASP A 93 4.81 -2.66 -10.38
CA ASP A 93 4.40 -1.48 -9.64
C ASP A 93 3.23 -0.79 -10.32
N ILE A 94 2.09 -0.73 -9.61
CA ILE A 94 0.83 -0.25 -10.16
C ILE A 94 0.27 0.91 -9.33
N PHE A 95 -0.03 2.02 -9.99
CA PHE A 95 -0.74 3.14 -9.41
C PHE A 95 -2.20 3.15 -9.84
N ILE A 96 -3.11 3.06 -8.87
CA ILE A 96 -4.56 3.09 -9.11
C ILE A 96 -5.11 4.43 -8.63
N SER A 97 -5.72 5.18 -9.53
CA SER A 97 -6.39 6.45 -9.26
C SER A 97 -7.89 6.37 -9.53
N ALA A 98 -8.59 7.43 -9.18
CA ALA A 98 -9.93 7.76 -9.64
C ALA A 98 -10.19 9.26 -9.42
N PRO A 99 -11.11 9.90 -10.17
CA PRO A 99 -11.55 11.26 -9.93
C PRO A 99 -11.99 11.48 -8.49
N VAL A 100 -11.77 12.68 -7.97
CA VAL A 100 -12.10 13.03 -6.58
C VAL A 100 -13.58 12.75 -6.28
N GLU A 101 -14.48 13.08 -7.20
CA GLU A 101 -15.92 12.88 -7.07
C GLU A 101 -16.29 11.41 -6.84
N ASP A 102 -15.70 10.49 -7.60
CA ASP A 102 -15.96 9.06 -7.46
C ASP A 102 -15.43 8.54 -6.12
N ARG A 103 -14.28 9.05 -5.68
CA ARG A 103 -13.69 8.68 -4.39
C ARG A 103 -14.52 9.23 -3.22
N VAL A 104 -15.03 10.44 -3.33
CA VAL A 104 -15.94 11.05 -2.34
C VAL A 104 -17.23 10.21 -2.24
N THR A 105 -17.86 9.92 -3.37
CA THR A 105 -19.08 9.11 -3.42
C THR A 105 -18.89 7.73 -2.77
N ARG A 106 -17.79 7.05 -3.09
CA ARG A 106 -17.44 5.75 -2.47
C ARG A 106 -17.19 5.86 -0.96
N THR A 107 -16.54 6.96 -0.54
CA THR A 107 -16.24 7.21 0.87
C THR A 107 -17.51 7.50 1.67
N MET A 108 -18.45 8.27 1.12
CA MET A 108 -19.77 8.50 1.74
C MET A 108 -20.48 7.17 2.05
N VAL A 109 -20.52 6.27 1.08
CA VAL A 109 -21.22 4.97 1.25
C VAL A 109 -20.47 4.07 2.24
N LYS A 110 -19.15 3.94 2.10
CA LYS A 110 -18.33 3.04 2.91
C LYS A 110 -18.27 3.46 4.38
N GLU A 111 -18.03 4.74 4.63
CA GLU A 111 -17.82 5.27 5.97
C GLU A 111 -19.09 5.88 6.59
N LYS A 112 -20.21 5.89 5.84
CA LYS A 112 -21.51 6.49 6.24
C LYS A 112 -21.39 7.95 6.62
N LEU A 113 -20.66 8.74 5.82
CA LEU A 113 -20.38 10.15 6.03
C LEU A 113 -21.25 11.03 5.13
N SER A 114 -21.47 12.28 5.55
CA SER A 114 -21.95 13.33 4.66
C SER A 114 -20.94 13.65 3.55
N ARG A 115 -21.38 14.30 2.48
CA ARG A 115 -20.51 14.69 1.38
C ARG A 115 -19.34 15.56 1.86
N ALA A 116 -19.60 16.57 2.68
CA ALA A 116 -18.58 17.46 3.20
C ALA A 116 -17.53 16.74 4.04
N GLU A 117 -17.95 15.82 4.90
CA GLU A 117 -17.05 14.99 5.70
C GLU A 117 -16.21 14.05 4.83
N ALA A 118 -16.83 13.46 3.80
CA ALA A 118 -16.14 12.57 2.87
C ALA A 118 -15.09 13.34 2.02
N GLU A 119 -15.39 14.54 1.56
CA GLU A 119 -14.45 15.42 0.85
C GLU A 119 -13.22 15.73 1.71
N VAL A 120 -13.45 16.14 2.96
CA VAL A 120 -12.37 16.41 3.92
C VAL A 120 -11.53 15.15 4.15
N LEU A 121 -12.16 13.99 4.33
CA LEU A 121 -11.47 12.73 4.57
C LEU A 121 -10.63 12.30 3.36
N VAL A 122 -11.17 12.40 2.15
CA VAL A 122 -10.44 12.06 0.91
C VAL A 122 -9.21 12.94 0.76
N CYS A 123 -9.36 14.27 0.88
CA CYS A 123 -8.24 15.20 0.80
C CYS A 123 -7.18 14.96 1.88
N LYS A 124 -7.62 14.71 3.12
CA LYS A 124 -6.71 14.39 4.23
C LYS A 124 -5.90 13.13 3.93
N LYS A 125 -6.54 12.07 3.45
CA LYS A 125 -5.88 10.79 3.15
C LYS A 125 -4.90 10.89 1.99
N ASP A 126 -5.19 11.70 0.97
CA ASP A 126 -4.26 11.93 -0.14
C ASP A 126 -3.01 12.67 0.34
N ARG A 127 -3.18 13.76 1.09
CA ARG A 127 -2.05 14.50 1.66
C ARG A 127 -1.17 13.62 2.57
N GLN A 128 -1.78 12.73 3.35
CA GLN A 128 -1.05 11.79 4.19
C GLN A 128 -0.21 10.81 3.36
N ARG A 129 -0.77 10.24 2.27
CA ARG A 129 -0.04 9.35 1.37
C ARG A 129 1.10 10.06 0.68
N GLU A 130 0.83 11.24 0.13
CA GLU A 130 1.82 12.07 -0.54
C GLU A 130 2.98 12.43 0.40
N SER A 131 2.68 12.97 1.58
CA SER A 131 3.70 13.35 2.56
C SER A 131 4.54 12.16 3.00
N TYR A 132 3.91 11.00 3.27
CA TYR A 132 4.58 9.79 3.67
C TYR A 132 5.50 9.27 2.55
N TYR A 133 4.99 9.13 1.35
CA TYR A 133 5.74 8.63 0.20
C TYR A 133 6.93 9.55 -0.13
N ASN A 134 6.67 10.85 -0.28
CA ASN A 134 7.69 11.81 -0.65
C ASN A 134 8.82 11.91 0.39
N TYR A 135 8.48 11.78 1.69
CA TYR A 135 9.46 11.81 2.76
C TYR A 135 10.43 10.61 2.72
N TYR A 136 9.90 9.40 2.57
CA TYR A 136 10.73 8.19 2.63
C TYR A 136 11.40 7.80 1.31
N THR A 137 10.81 8.19 0.18
CA THR A 137 11.34 7.83 -1.14
C THR A 137 12.15 8.96 -1.79
N PHE A 138 12.05 10.18 -1.26
CA PHE A 138 12.55 11.41 -1.89
C PHE A 138 12.00 11.61 -3.32
N GLY A 139 10.90 10.94 -3.65
CA GLY A 139 10.20 10.99 -4.93
C GLY A 139 8.91 11.79 -4.86
N ASN A 140 8.09 11.67 -5.89
CA ASN A 140 6.78 12.30 -5.99
C ASN A 140 5.69 11.22 -6.07
N TRP A 141 4.79 11.20 -5.08
CA TRP A 141 3.66 10.27 -5.07
C TRP A 141 2.79 10.42 -6.30
N GLY A 142 2.44 9.30 -6.94
CA GLY A 142 1.59 9.30 -8.14
C GLY A 142 2.27 9.78 -9.42
N CYS A 143 3.59 10.01 -9.41
CA CYS A 143 4.34 10.30 -10.62
C CYS A 143 4.43 9.04 -11.50
N ALA A 144 3.90 9.13 -12.72
CA ALA A 144 3.74 7.97 -13.61
C ALA A 144 5.06 7.23 -13.90
N SER A 145 6.20 7.91 -13.88
CA SER A 145 7.51 7.30 -14.09
C SER A 145 7.96 6.33 -12.98
N ASN A 146 7.27 6.33 -11.84
CA ASN A 146 7.59 5.46 -10.71
C ASN A 146 6.84 4.11 -10.79
N TYR A 147 5.97 3.92 -11.79
CA TYR A 147 5.09 2.75 -11.87
C TYR A 147 5.12 2.14 -13.27
N ASP A 148 4.99 0.82 -13.33
CA ASP A 148 4.86 0.08 -14.60
C ASP A 148 3.50 0.30 -15.27
N LEU A 149 2.47 0.59 -14.45
CA LEU A 149 1.11 0.88 -14.92
C LEU A 149 0.42 1.89 -14.02
N CYS A 150 -0.14 2.94 -14.63
CA CYS A 150 -1.07 3.86 -13.98
C CYS A 150 -2.47 3.70 -14.59
N ILE A 151 -3.48 3.52 -13.75
CA ILE A 151 -4.86 3.29 -14.22
C ILE A 151 -5.88 4.11 -13.44
N ASP A 152 -6.86 4.65 -14.17
CA ASP A 152 -8.08 5.25 -13.61
C ASP A 152 -9.15 4.17 -13.45
N SER A 153 -9.46 3.83 -12.19
CA SER A 153 -10.44 2.80 -11.86
C SER A 153 -11.90 3.23 -12.04
N SER A 154 -12.16 4.49 -12.36
CA SER A 154 -13.53 4.96 -12.63
C SER A 154 -14.04 4.48 -13.99
N ILE A 155 -13.15 4.29 -14.96
CA ILE A 155 -13.48 3.93 -16.34
C ILE A 155 -14.10 2.53 -16.43
N LEU A 156 -13.49 1.55 -15.77
CA LEU A 156 -13.91 0.14 -15.81
C LEU A 156 -14.62 -0.31 -14.53
N GLY A 157 -14.72 0.58 -13.54
CA GLY A 157 -15.14 0.20 -12.20
C GLY A 157 -14.14 -0.72 -11.49
N ILE A 158 -14.46 -1.13 -10.28
CA ILE A 158 -13.52 -1.89 -9.43
C ILE A 158 -13.25 -3.28 -10.00
N GLU A 159 -14.28 -4.00 -10.44
CA GLU A 159 -14.14 -5.36 -10.98
C GLU A 159 -13.44 -5.36 -12.34
N GLY A 160 -13.85 -4.48 -13.26
CA GLY A 160 -13.21 -4.36 -14.56
C GLY A 160 -11.73 -3.98 -14.46
N THR A 161 -11.41 -3.08 -13.53
CA THR A 161 -10.01 -2.72 -13.23
C THR A 161 -9.23 -3.94 -12.71
N ALA A 162 -9.80 -4.72 -11.80
CA ALA A 162 -9.12 -5.90 -11.26
C ALA A 162 -8.86 -6.96 -12.35
N ASN A 163 -9.79 -7.20 -13.26
CA ASN A 163 -9.63 -8.13 -14.38
C ASN A 163 -8.54 -7.65 -15.38
N LEU A 164 -8.49 -6.34 -15.66
CA LEU A 164 -7.44 -5.78 -16.49
C LEU A 164 -6.06 -5.95 -15.85
N LEU A 165 -5.95 -5.67 -14.55
CA LEU A 165 -4.71 -5.83 -13.81
C LEU A 165 -4.24 -7.29 -13.75
N GLU A 166 -5.16 -8.24 -13.57
CA GLU A 166 -4.84 -9.67 -13.65
C GLU A 166 -4.21 -10.01 -14.99
N GLY A 167 -4.88 -9.64 -16.10
CA GLY A 167 -4.38 -9.90 -17.44
C GLY A 167 -3.03 -9.24 -17.73
N TYR A 168 -2.80 -8.02 -17.22
CA TYR A 168 -1.51 -7.34 -17.34
C TYR A 168 -0.41 -8.08 -16.59
N ILE A 169 -0.64 -8.44 -15.33
CA ILE A 169 0.33 -9.11 -14.47
C ILE A 169 0.73 -10.46 -15.07
N ARG A 170 -0.22 -11.27 -15.52
CA ARG A 170 0.07 -12.57 -16.16
C ARG A 170 0.96 -12.40 -17.41
N LYS A 171 0.67 -11.41 -18.27
CA LYS A 171 1.51 -11.14 -19.44
C LYS A 171 2.92 -10.71 -19.08
N VAL A 172 3.09 -9.92 -18.01
CA VAL A 172 4.43 -9.53 -17.54
C VAL A 172 5.19 -10.76 -17.01
N GLN A 173 4.52 -11.66 -16.28
CA GLN A 173 5.10 -12.89 -15.80
C GLN A 173 5.55 -13.80 -16.95
N ASP A 174 4.68 -14.05 -17.92
CA ASP A 174 4.99 -14.86 -19.13
C ASP A 174 6.22 -14.32 -19.88
N GLN A 175 6.37 -13.02 -19.96
CA GLN A 175 7.53 -12.39 -20.63
C GLN A 175 8.83 -12.52 -19.83
N LYS A 176 8.75 -12.57 -18.50
CA LYS A 176 9.93 -12.76 -17.63
C LYS A 176 10.38 -14.23 -17.60
N GLU A 177 9.46 -15.18 -17.65
CA GLU A 177 9.75 -16.62 -17.68
C GLU A 177 10.29 -17.08 -19.04
N GLY A 178 9.97 -16.36 -20.11
CA GLY A 178 10.44 -16.65 -21.49
C GLY A 178 11.82 -16.07 -21.83
N ARG A 179 12.47 -15.39 -20.90
CA ARG A 179 13.83 -14.84 -21.05
C ARG A 179 14.83 -15.64 -20.26
#